data_137dd75b887c53515f442dca13f8fdd3
#
_entry.id   137dd75b887c53515f442dca13f8fdd3
#
_cell.length_a   1.000
_cell.length_b   1.000
_cell.length_c   1.000
_cell.angle_alpha   90.00
_cell.angle_beta   90.00
_cell.angle_gamma   90.00
#
_symmetry.space_group_name_H-M   'P 1'
#
loop_
_entity.id
_entity.type
_entity.pdbx_description
1 polymer ?
#
loop_
_entity_poly.entity_id
_entity_poly.type
_entity_poly.pdbx_seq_one_letter_code
_entity_poly.pdbx_strand_id
1 'polypeptide(L)'
;MKKLLSLPPNLVECFHDIEKADQTEWFCTSDPIGSKLGSGGGTAWLLEACCQKVAPDSDFLTWLGKEKRILLHAGGQSRRLPGYAPSGKILTPIPVFRWARGQRLSQNLLSLQLPLYEQIMEKAPSSLHTLIASGDVYIRAGQPLQTIPDADVVCYGLWVDPNLAKNHGVFVSSRATPDKLDFMLQKPSVEELGKLMQTHLFLMDIGIWLLSDRAVSLLVKRSYKEGKLSYYDMYSDFGLTLGEHPRTMDDELNKLSVAILPLPGGEFYHYGTSRELISSTLAVQNLVNDQREIMHKKVKPHPAMFVQNAEVGYQLTSQNSEIWIENSYVGAGWNIHHQTIITGVPANNWNLEVPSGVCIDVVPFGESGYVARPYGFNDTFKGALAKEETYYQGMSVGEWCAVRGISVEEIENGHDLQAARLFPVCSSVEELGAVMRWMVSEPALQQGKEIWQRCRKSVSYTHLRAHETRRHLV
;
A
#
# COMPACT_ATOMS: atom_id res chain seq x y z
N MET A 1 -11.78 16.58 -14.74
CA MET A 1 -10.46 16.23 -14.15
C MET A 1 -10.29 14.72 -14.24
N LYS A 2 -9.26 14.27 -14.93
CA LYS A 2 -8.99 12.85 -15.14
C LYS A 2 -8.32 12.23 -13.92
N LYS A 3 -8.69 11.00 -13.59
CA LYS A 3 -8.08 10.20 -12.51
C LYS A 3 -7.41 8.98 -13.12
N LEU A 4 -6.13 8.84 -12.89
CA LEU A 4 -5.30 7.77 -13.44
C LEU A 4 -4.84 6.87 -12.30
N LEU A 5 -5.02 5.57 -12.44
CA LEU A 5 -4.75 4.61 -11.37
C LEU A 5 -3.92 3.44 -11.88
N SER A 6 -2.73 3.27 -11.30
CA SER A 6 -1.94 2.05 -11.48
C SER A 6 -2.46 0.98 -10.52
N LEU A 7 -2.86 -0.17 -11.03
CA LEU A 7 -3.44 -1.28 -10.26
C LEU A 7 -2.72 -2.60 -10.54
N PRO A 8 -2.84 -3.60 -9.65
CA PRO A 8 -2.55 -4.98 -10.01
C PRO A 8 -3.34 -5.42 -11.25
N PRO A 9 -2.75 -6.25 -12.14
CA PRO A 9 -3.38 -6.60 -13.44
C PRO A 9 -4.79 -7.16 -13.33
N ASN A 10 -5.07 -7.94 -12.28
CA ASN A 10 -6.39 -8.55 -12.05
C ASN A 10 -7.49 -7.54 -11.70
N LEU A 11 -7.13 -6.35 -11.24
CA LEU A 11 -8.10 -5.32 -10.87
C LEU A 11 -8.40 -4.32 -11.98
N VAL A 12 -7.53 -4.18 -12.96
CA VAL A 12 -7.68 -3.18 -14.03
C VAL A 12 -9.04 -3.34 -14.76
N GLU A 13 -9.44 -4.58 -15.05
CA GLU A 13 -10.70 -4.85 -15.74
C GLU A 13 -11.93 -4.72 -14.84
N CYS A 14 -11.79 -4.98 -13.54
CA CYS A 14 -12.91 -5.01 -12.60
C CYS A 14 -13.13 -3.68 -11.86
N PHE A 15 -12.17 -2.76 -11.91
CA PHE A 15 -12.19 -1.53 -11.11
C PHE A 15 -13.46 -0.70 -11.32
N HIS A 16 -13.86 -0.50 -12.57
CA HIS A 16 -15.05 0.30 -12.91
C HIS A 16 -16.33 -0.30 -12.34
N ASP A 17 -16.42 -1.63 -12.30
CA ASP A 17 -17.58 -2.32 -11.75
C ASP A 17 -17.59 -2.32 -10.23
N ILE A 18 -16.43 -2.52 -9.61
CA ILE A 18 -16.28 -2.53 -8.13
C ILE A 18 -16.58 -1.14 -7.54
N GLU A 19 -15.92 -0.11 -8.05
CA GLU A 19 -16.02 1.25 -7.52
C GLU A 19 -17.19 2.05 -8.12
N LYS A 20 -17.92 1.50 -9.10
CA LYS A 20 -18.93 2.23 -9.90
C LYS A 20 -18.34 3.51 -10.52
N ALA A 21 -17.08 3.42 -10.94
CA ALA A 21 -16.30 4.54 -11.43
C ALA A 21 -16.62 4.83 -12.91
N ASP A 22 -16.83 6.12 -13.23
CA ASP A 22 -17.08 6.54 -14.61
C ASP A 22 -15.82 6.37 -15.48
N GLN A 23 -15.93 5.63 -16.55
CA GLN A 23 -14.85 5.39 -17.52
C GLN A 23 -14.39 6.67 -18.24
N THR A 24 -15.20 7.70 -18.27
CA THR A 24 -14.82 9.00 -18.84
C THR A 24 -13.89 9.78 -17.91
N GLU A 25 -14.01 9.59 -16.60
CA GLU A 25 -13.17 10.23 -15.58
C GLU A 25 -11.97 9.39 -15.19
N TRP A 26 -12.11 8.07 -15.14
CA TRP A 26 -11.10 7.14 -14.66
C TRP A 26 -10.41 6.39 -15.79
N PHE A 27 -9.09 6.28 -15.66
CA PHE A 27 -8.28 5.39 -16.48
C PHE A 27 -7.41 4.51 -15.58
N CYS A 28 -7.47 3.20 -15.78
CA CYS A 28 -6.70 2.22 -15.02
C CYS A 28 -5.79 1.42 -15.93
N THR A 29 -4.57 1.15 -15.47
CA THR A 29 -3.64 0.23 -16.11
C THR A 29 -2.74 -0.43 -15.08
N SER A 30 -2.05 -1.48 -15.48
CA SER A 30 -0.98 -2.12 -14.70
C SER A 30 0.36 -1.91 -15.37
N ASP A 31 1.45 -2.00 -14.61
CA ASP A 31 2.78 -2.04 -15.20
C ASP A 31 2.91 -3.23 -16.17
N PRO A 32 3.71 -3.11 -17.24
CA PRO A 32 3.95 -4.22 -18.15
C PRO A 32 4.50 -5.45 -17.43
N ILE A 33 4.02 -6.63 -17.81
CA ILE A 33 4.39 -7.90 -17.16
C ILE A 33 5.91 -8.09 -17.17
N GLY A 34 6.48 -8.36 -16.00
CA GLY A 34 7.92 -8.60 -15.84
C GLY A 34 8.77 -7.33 -15.76
N SER A 35 8.18 -6.15 -15.92
CA SER A 35 8.89 -4.88 -15.82
C SER A 35 8.90 -4.37 -14.38
N LYS A 36 10.04 -3.80 -13.97
CA LYS A 36 10.16 -3.02 -12.74
C LYS A 36 10.45 -1.58 -13.16
N LEU A 37 9.42 -0.76 -13.25
CA LEU A 37 9.54 0.61 -13.78
C LEU A 37 9.97 1.64 -12.73
N GLY A 38 9.74 1.37 -11.45
CA GLY A 38 9.87 2.39 -10.41
C GLY A 38 8.72 3.41 -10.45
N SER A 39 8.69 4.32 -9.51
CA SER A 39 7.59 5.30 -9.39
C SER A 39 7.57 6.32 -10.54
N GLY A 40 8.72 6.73 -11.04
CA GLY A 40 8.84 7.65 -12.19
C GLY A 40 8.52 6.96 -13.52
N GLY A 41 9.11 5.79 -13.78
CA GLY A 41 8.81 5.00 -14.97
C GLY A 41 7.35 4.52 -15.02
N GLY A 42 6.77 4.15 -13.87
CA GLY A 42 5.34 3.83 -13.75
C GLY A 42 4.45 5.05 -14.02
N THR A 43 4.86 6.24 -13.61
CA THR A 43 4.19 7.50 -13.99
C THR A 43 4.21 7.72 -15.50
N ALA A 44 5.37 7.56 -16.14
CA ALA A 44 5.50 7.69 -17.59
C ALA A 44 4.59 6.69 -18.32
N TRP A 45 4.64 5.43 -17.94
CA TRP A 45 3.79 4.39 -18.50
C TRP A 45 2.29 4.70 -18.39
N LEU A 46 1.83 5.08 -17.19
CA LEU A 46 0.42 5.36 -16.93
C LEU A 46 -0.09 6.57 -17.74
N LEU A 47 0.71 7.63 -17.86
CA LEU A 47 0.38 8.82 -18.65
C LEU A 47 0.32 8.51 -20.13
N GLU A 48 1.32 7.83 -20.69
CA GLU A 48 1.38 7.48 -22.10
C GLU A 48 0.27 6.49 -22.50
N ALA A 49 0.03 5.47 -21.69
CA ALA A 49 -1.07 4.52 -21.91
C ALA A 49 -2.43 5.23 -21.89
N CYS A 50 -2.63 6.19 -20.99
CA CYS A 50 -3.84 6.99 -20.96
C CYS A 50 -3.96 7.87 -22.24
N CYS A 51 -2.90 8.57 -22.60
CA CYS A 51 -2.88 9.41 -23.82
C CYS A 51 -3.23 8.59 -25.06
N GLN A 52 -2.59 7.45 -25.26
CA GLN A 52 -2.86 6.54 -26.39
C GLN A 52 -4.31 6.05 -26.42
N LYS A 53 -4.91 5.80 -25.26
CA LYS A 53 -6.28 5.28 -25.17
C LYS A 53 -7.34 6.36 -25.43
N VAL A 54 -7.15 7.56 -24.87
CA VAL A 54 -8.19 8.62 -24.87
C VAL A 54 -7.99 9.67 -25.96
N ALA A 55 -6.79 9.79 -26.49
CA ALA A 55 -6.43 10.79 -27.51
C ALA A 55 -5.34 10.26 -28.47
N PRO A 56 -5.59 9.16 -29.19
CA PRO A 56 -4.59 8.48 -30.01
C PRO A 56 -3.94 9.36 -31.08
N ASP A 57 -4.68 10.36 -31.58
CA ASP A 57 -4.21 11.29 -32.61
C ASP A 57 -3.58 12.57 -32.05
N SER A 58 -3.47 12.71 -30.73
CA SER A 58 -2.91 13.88 -30.07
C SER A 58 -1.44 13.69 -29.75
N ASP A 59 -0.64 14.72 -29.99
CA ASP A 59 0.70 14.80 -29.43
C ASP A 59 0.63 14.79 -27.88
N PHE A 60 1.59 14.09 -27.26
CA PHE A 60 1.60 13.88 -25.80
C PHE A 60 1.64 15.19 -25.00
N LEU A 61 2.46 16.16 -25.41
CA LEU A 61 2.55 17.46 -24.72
C LEU A 61 1.25 18.26 -24.86
N THR A 62 0.66 18.25 -26.06
CA THR A 62 -0.65 18.86 -26.29
C THR A 62 -1.73 18.22 -25.44
N TRP A 63 -1.69 16.90 -25.27
CA TRP A 63 -2.63 16.19 -24.40
C TRP A 63 -2.41 16.53 -22.93
N LEU A 64 -1.15 16.64 -22.47
CA LEU A 64 -0.83 17.04 -21.09
C LEU A 64 -1.46 18.37 -20.70
N GLY A 65 -1.42 19.38 -21.58
CA GLY A 65 -1.95 20.72 -21.31
C GLY A 65 -3.48 20.84 -21.36
N LYS A 66 -4.22 19.80 -21.79
CA LYS A 66 -5.67 19.91 -21.99
C LYS A 66 -6.50 19.92 -20.70
N GLU A 67 -6.11 19.16 -19.69
CA GLU A 67 -6.88 19.01 -18.45
C GLU A 67 -6.00 18.64 -17.25
N LYS A 68 -6.50 18.97 -16.08
CA LYS A 68 -5.91 18.55 -14.81
C LYS A 68 -6.16 17.06 -14.55
N ARG A 69 -5.19 16.39 -13.91
CA ARG A 69 -5.26 14.97 -13.58
C ARG A 69 -4.67 14.64 -12.22
N ILE A 70 -5.21 13.59 -11.61
CA ILE A 70 -4.71 12.97 -10.38
C ILE A 70 -4.21 11.58 -10.75
N LEU A 71 -2.97 11.28 -10.43
CA LEU A 71 -2.31 10.01 -10.69
C LEU A 71 -2.00 9.32 -9.37
N LEU A 72 -2.50 8.09 -9.20
CA LEU A 72 -2.36 7.30 -7.99
C LEU A 72 -1.58 6.01 -8.26
N HIS A 73 -0.48 5.82 -7.54
CA HIS A 73 0.32 4.60 -7.61
C HIS A 73 -0.16 3.55 -6.63
N ALA A 74 -0.84 2.52 -7.11
CA ALA A 74 -1.36 1.42 -6.31
C ALA A 74 -1.01 0.01 -6.84
N GLY A 75 -0.15 -0.07 -7.87
CA GLY A 75 0.27 -1.32 -8.53
C GLY A 75 1.41 -2.09 -7.86
N GLY A 76 1.86 -1.69 -6.68
CA GLY A 76 2.98 -2.30 -5.97
C GLY A 76 2.72 -3.74 -5.50
N GLN A 77 3.80 -4.47 -5.18
CA GLN A 77 3.75 -5.89 -4.80
C GLN A 77 3.04 -6.20 -3.47
N SER A 78 2.76 -5.21 -2.64
CA SER A 78 2.05 -5.33 -1.34
C SER A 78 2.57 -6.44 -0.40
N ARG A 79 3.85 -6.82 -0.50
CA ARG A 79 4.47 -7.95 0.21
C ARG A 79 4.30 -7.92 1.73
N ARG A 80 4.32 -6.74 2.33
CA ARG A 80 4.22 -6.53 3.78
C ARG A 80 2.77 -6.41 4.27
N LEU A 81 1.82 -6.51 3.37
CA LEU A 81 0.38 -6.56 3.66
C LEU A 81 -0.28 -7.62 2.73
N PRO A 82 0.03 -8.91 2.96
CA PRO A 82 -0.31 -9.97 2.02
C PRO A 82 -1.79 -10.15 1.77
N GLY A 83 -2.64 -10.03 2.80
CA GLY A 83 -4.09 -10.19 2.68
C GLY A 83 -4.74 -9.24 1.66
N TYR A 84 -4.12 -8.09 1.41
CA TYR A 84 -4.60 -7.09 0.43
C TYR A 84 -3.73 -6.98 -0.83
N ALA A 85 -2.80 -7.90 -1.02
CA ALA A 85 -2.01 -7.93 -2.25
C ALA A 85 -2.85 -8.25 -3.50
N PRO A 86 -3.78 -9.21 -3.48
CA PRO A 86 -4.63 -9.52 -4.63
C PRO A 86 -5.65 -8.44 -4.96
N SER A 87 -6.23 -7.79 -3.95
CA SER A 87 -7.25 -6.74 -4.10
C SER A 87 -6.68 -5.33 -4.25
N GLY A 88 -5.35 -5.18 -4.15
CA GLY A 88 -4.69 -3.87 -4.16
C GLY A 88 -4.94 -3.07 -2.87
N LYS A 89 -3.89 -2.53 -2.28
CA LYS A 89 -3.96 -1.79 -1.00
C LYS A 89 -4.92 -0.60 -1.04
N ILE A 90 -5.04 0.05 -2.18
CA ILE A 90 -5.88 1.25 -2.33
C ILE A 90 -7.37 0.96 -2.14
N LEU A 91 -7.80 -0.28 -2.38
CA LEU A 91 -9.18 -0.72 -2.17
C LEU A 91 -9.38 -1.39 -0.81
N THR A 92 -8.38 -1.35 0.08
CA THR A 92 -8.53 -1.87 1.45
C THR A 92 -9.70 -1.19 2.15
N PRO A 93 -10.70 -1.95 2.64
CA PRO A 93 -11.81 -1.40 3.41
C PRO A 93 -11.28 -0.77 4.70
N ILE A 94 -11.70 0.46 5.00
CA ILE A 94 -11.30 1.18 6.21
C ILE A 94 -12.54 1.41 7.08
N PRO A 95 -12.76 0.60 8.12
CA PRO A 95 -13.98 0.61 8.94
C PRO A 95 -13.99 1.75 9.97
N VAL A 96 -13.65 2.96 9.56
CA VAL A 96 -13.67 4.14 10.41
C VAL A 96 -15.03 4.80 10.37
N PHE A 97 -15.67 4.96 11.52
CA PHE A 97 -16.90 5.69 11.64
C PHE A 97 -16.67 7.20 11.48
N ARG A 98 -17.38 7.83 10.55
CA ARG A 98 -17.35 9.27 10.34
C ARG A 98 -18.62 9.88 10.90
N TRP A 99 -18.53 10.56 12.02
CA TRP A 99 -19.69 11.13 12.71
C TRP A 99 -20.58 12.00 11.81
N ALA A 100 -19.97 12.89 11.04
CA ALA A 100 -20.71 13.81 10.16
C ALA A 100 -21.32 13.12 8.91
N ARG A 101 -20.83 11.96 8.50
CA ARG A 101 -21.22 11.28 7.24
C ARG A 101 -21.72 9.85 7.46
N GLY A 102 -21.61 9.34 8.68
CA GLY A 102 -21.83 7.93 8.99
C GLY A 102 -20.72 7.03 8.44
N GLN A 103 -20.79 5.75 8.75
CA GLN A 103 -19.94 4.74 8.15
C GLN A 103 -20.57 4.29 6.83
N ARG A 104 -19.76 4.22 5.78
CA ARG A 104 -20.17 3.65 4.50
C ARG A 104 -19.61 2.25 4.37
N LEU A 105 -20.41 1.29 3.97
CA LEU A 105 -19.97 -0.09 3.72
C LEU A 105 -18.89 -0.17 2.62
N SER A 106 -18.99 0.71 1.64
CA SER A 106 -18.05 0.84 0.53
C SER A 106 -16.87 1.78 0.80
N GLN A 107 -16.64 2.20 2.05
CA GLN A 107 -15.52 3.06 2.38
C GLN A 107 -14.21 2.29 2.35
N ASN A 108 -13.33 2.68 1.44
CA ASN A 108 -11.98 2.14 1.31
C ASN A 108 -10.93 3.26 1.32
N LEU A 109 -9.66 2.90 1.22
CA LEU A 109 -8.57 3.86 1.26
C LEU A 109 -8.63 4.86 0.11
N LEU A 110 -9.03 4.45 -1.11
CA LEU A 110 -9.22 5.34 -2.25
C LEU A 110 -10.27 6.43 -1.95
N SER A 111 -11.43 6.03 -1.47
CA SER A 111 -12.53 6.96 -1.17
C SER A 111 -12.20 7.95 -0.04
N LEU A 112 -11.23 7.61 0.82
CA LEU A 112 -10.74 8.48 1.88
C LEU A 112 -9.72 9.50 1.38
N GLN A 113 -8.84 9.12 0.46
CA GLN A 113 -7.76 9.94 -0.06
C GLN A 113 -8.25 11.00 -1.06
N LEU A 114 -9.10 10.56 -1.99
CA LEU A 114 -9.46 11.32 -3.19
C LEU A 114 -9.95 12.75 -2.93
N PRO A 115 -10.81 13.02 -1.92
CA PRO A 115 -11.33 14.37 -1.69
C PRO A 115 -10.26 15.44 -1.42
N LEU A 116 -9.16 15.08 -0.76
CA LEU A 116 -8.05 16.00 -0.52
C LEU A 116 -7.32 16.33 -1.83
N TYR A 117 -7.05 15.32 -2.64
CA TYR A 117 -6.34 15.50 -3.91
C TYR A 117 -7.15 16.32 -4.92
N GLU A 118 -8.46 16.08 -4.99
CA GLU A 118 -9.38 16.91 -5.79
C GLU A 118 -9.35 18.36 -5.34
N GLN A 119 -9.44 18.61 -4.04
CA GLN A 119 -9.39 19.95 -3.46
C GLN A 119 -8.05 20.67 -3.73
N ILE A 120 -6.92 19.94 -3.67
CA ILE A 120 -5.61 20.48 -4.02
C ILE A 120 -5.59 20.88 -5.49
N MET A 121 -6.04 19.99 -6.39
CA MET A 121 -6.03 20.25 -7.83
C MET A 121 -7.00 21.36 -8.25
N GLU A 122 -8.12 21.54 -7.58
CA GLU A 122 -9.03 22.67 -7.80
C GLU A 122 -8.33 24.01 -7.50
N LYS A 123 -7.52 24.05 -6.43
CA LYS A 123 -6.78 25.26 -6.02
C LYS A 123 -5.45 25.47 -6.74
N ALA A 124 -4.92 24.44 -7.41
CA ALA A 124 -3.65 24.51 -8.10
C ALA A 124 -3.69 25.53 -9.26
N PRO A 125 -2.61 26.30 -9.49
CA PRO A 125 -2.44 27.13 -10.68
C PRO A 125 -2.71 26.38 -11.99
N SER A 126 -3.06 27.12 -13.04
CA SER A 126 -3.33 26.54 -14.36
C SER A 126 -2.11 25.92 -15.05
N SER A 127 -0.91 26.21 -14.55
CA SER A 127 0.35 25.60 -15.00
C SER A 127 0.59 24.20 -14.45
N LEU A 128 -0.09 23.84 -13.36
CA LEU A 128 0.06 22.55 -12.67
C LEU A 128 -1.09 21.61 -13.05
N HIS A 129 -0.85 20.76 -14.05
CA HIS A 129 -1.88 19.86 -14.54
C HIS A 129 -1.84 18.45 -13.92
N THR A 130 -0.73 18.05 -13.31
CA THR A 130 -0.57 16.67 -12.83
C THR A 130 -0.28 16.63 -11.34
N LEU A 131 -1.14 15.98 -10.55
CA LEU A 131 -0.88 15.58 -9.18
C LEU A 131 -0.52 14.09 -9.17
N ILE A 132 0.58 13.75 -8.51
CA ILE A 132 1.01 12.37 -8.29
C ILE A 132 0.91 12.07 -6.80
N ALA A 133 0.29 10.94 -6.44
CA ALA A 133 0.20 10.51 -5.05
C ALA A 133 0.39 8.99 -4.89
N SER A 134 0.79 8.59 -3.67
CA SER A 134 0.88 7.18 -3.29
C SER A 134 -0.49 6.62 -2.94
N GLY A 135 -0.77 5.37 -3.36
CA GLY A 135 -2.05 4.71 -3.11
C GLY A 135 -2.16 4.00 -1.75
N ASP A 136 -1.07 3.92 -0.97
CA ASP A 136 -1.06 3.22 0.32
C ASP A 136 -0.95 4.15 1.53
N VAL A 137 -1.43 5.38 1.39
CA VAL A 137 -1.44 6.39 2.45
C VAL A 137 -2.83 7.03 2.58
N TYR A 138 -3.20 7.45 3.78
CA TYR A 138 -4.29 8.38 4.01
C TYR A 138 -3.72 9.66 4.57
N ILE A 139 -3.95 10.77 3.87
CA ILE A 139 -3.45 12.08 4.23
C ILE A 139 -4.64 12.98 4.53
N ARG A 140 -4.54 13.74 5.60
CA ARG A 140 -5.59 14.62 6.09
C ARG A 140 -5.04 16.04 6.29
N ALA A 141 -5.76 17.05 5.82
CA ALA A 141 -5.52 18.43 6.15
C ALA A 141 -6.51 18.84 7.26
N GLY A 142 -6.02 19.23 8.42
CA GLY A 142 -6.85 19.67 9.56
C GLY A 142 -7.24 21.14 9.46
N GLN A 143 -6.65 21.90 8.54
CA GLN A 143 -6.91 23.32 8.31
C GLN A 143 -7.06 23.59 6.81
N PRO A 144 -7.64 24.74 6.41
CA PRO A 144 -7.78 25.12 5.01
C PRO A 144 -6.42 25.16 4.29
N LEU A 145 -6.40 24.65 3.05
CA LEU A 145 -5.21 24.67 2.21
C LEU A 145 -4.75 26.10 1.92
N GLN A 146 -3.45 26.33 2.00
CA GLN A 146 -2.80 27.58 1.62
C GLN A 146 -2.81 27.77 0.11
N THR A 147 -2.45 28.98 -0.33
CA THR A 147 -2.23 29.27 -1.76
C THR A 147 -1.08 28.42 -2.28
N ILE A 148 -1.30 27.78 -3.41
CA ILE A 148 -0.31 26.95 -4.07
C ILE A 148 0.50 27.87 -5.00
N PRO A 149 1.85 27.93 -4.87
CA PRO A 149 2.68 28.75 -5.72
C PRO A 149 2.72 28.23 -7.16
N ASP A 150 2.98 29.11 -8.09
CA ASP A 150 3.22 28.78 -9.50
C ASP A 150 4.69 28.39 -9.68
N ALA A 151 4.96 27.10 -9.69
CA ALA A 151 6.29 26.53 -9.88
C ALA A 151 6.20 25.25 -10.73
N ASP A 152 7.32 24.80 -11.31
CA ASP A 152 7.34 23.55 -12.10
C ASP A 152 7.00 22.32 -11.25
N VAL A 153 7.44 22.33 -9.99
CA VAL A 153 7.17 21.24 -9.03
C VAL A 153 6.75 21.85 -7.70
N VAL A 154 5.63 21.37 -7.14
CA VAL A 154 5.20 21.73 -5.79
C VAL A 154 5.00 20.44 -4.98
N CYS A 155 5.73 20.32 -3.87
CA CYS A 155 5.67 19.14 -3.01
C CYS A 155 5.04 19.48 -1.66
N TYR A 156 4.13 18.67 -1.19
CA TYR A 156 3.61 18.75 0.17
C TYR A 156 4.40 17.88 1.14
N GLY A 157 4.63 18.42 2.33
CA GLY A 157 5.30 17.69 3.40
C GLY A 157 4.74 18.01 4.78
N LEU A 158 5.29 17.35 5.79
CA LEU A 158 4.93 17.55 7.19
C LEU A 158 6.15 17.90 8.03
N TRP A 159 5.98 18.84 8.97
CA TRP A 159 6.90 19.03 10.06
C TRP A 159 6.77 17.86 11.04
N VAL A 160 7.82 17.05 11.16
CA VAL A 160 7.82 15.85 11.99
C VAL A 160 9.16 15.68 12.72
N ASP A 161 9.15 14.85 13.75
CA ASP A 161 10.39 14.44 14.42
C ASP A 161 11.31 13.61 13.48
N PRO A 162 12.65 13.74 13.59
CA PRO A 162 13.61 12.97 12.80
C PRO A 162 13.37 11.45 12.81
N ASN A 163 12.87 10.89 13.91
CA ASN A 163 12.57 9.45 13.98
C ASN A 163 11.43 9.00 13.06
N LEU A 164 10.50 9.89 12.74
CA LEU A 164 9.47 9.62 11.74
C LEU A 164 10.00 9.84 10.33
N ALA A 165 10.76 10.91 10.10
CA ALA A 165 11.27 11.30 8.79
C ALA A 165 12.28 10.30 8.20
N LYS A 166 13.07 9.60 9.02
CA LYS A 166 14.18 8.72 8.59
C LYS A 166 13.80 7.62 7.58
N ASN A 167 12.52 7.25 7.52
CA ASN A 167 12.04 6.19 6.62
C ASN A 167 11.45 6.72 5.30
N HIS A 168 11.42 8.05 5.13
CA HIS A 168 10.76 8.75 4.03
C HIS A 168 11.74 9.61 3.24
N GLY A 169 11.27 10.21 2.16
CA GLY A 169 11.90 11.34 1.53
C GLY A 169 11.85 12.57 2.45
N VAL A 170 12.81 13.45 2.35
CA VAL A 170 12.89 14.67 3.17
C VAL A 170 13.26 15.85 2.30
N PHE A 171 12.41 16.88 2.31
CA PHE A 171 12.67 18.16 1.67
C PHE A 171 13.40 19.08 2.66
N VAL A 172 14.57 19.53 2.28
CA VAL A 172 15.38 20.44 3.10
C VAL A 172 15.29 21.85 2.54
N SER A 173 15.09 22.82 3.40
CA SER A 173 15.03 24.25 3.03
C SER A 173 15.91 25.11 3.93
N SER A 174 16.38 26.23 3.39
CA SER A 174 17.02 27.27 4.18
C SER A 174 16.01 27.91 5.15
N ARG A 175 16.44 28.30 6.32
CA ARG A 175 15.62 29.05 7.29
C ARG A 175 15.16 30.41 6.75
N ALA A 176 15.91 30.99 5.80
CA ALA A 176 15.58 32.26 5.16
C ALA A 176 14.49 32.12 4.10
N THR A 177 14.40 30.97 3.45
CA THR A 177 13.44 30.67 2.37
C THR A 177 12.78 29.30 2.59
N PRO A 178 11.91 29.19 3.62
CA PRO A 178 11.38 27.89 4.07
C PRO A 178 10.41 27.23 3.07
N ASP A 179 9.93 27.95 2.10
CA ASP A 179 9.04 27.53 1.02
C ASP A 179 9.79 27.08 -0.26
N LYS A 180 11.12 27.28 -0.29
CA LYS A 180 11.96 26.85 -1.41
C LYS A 180 12.73 25.59 -1.04
N LEU A 181 12.77 24.64 -1.98
CA LEU A 181 13.60 23.45 -1.82
C LEU A 181 15.07 23.80 -2.01
N ASP A 182 15.89 23.54 -1.01
CA ASP A 182 17.34 23.59 -1.13
C ASP A 182 17.85 22.29 -1.78
N PHE A 183 17.52 21.15 -1.18
CA PHE A 183 17.76 19.81 -1.73
C PHE A 183 16.83 18.77 -1.08
N MET A 184 16.75 17.61 -1.71
CA MET A 184 16.03 16.46 -1.18
C MET A 184 16.99 15.37 -0.67
N LEU A 185 16.58 14.64 0.37
CA LEU A 185 17.25 13.44 0.87
C LEU A 185 16.31 12.25 0.84
N GLN A 186 16.87 11.07 0.65
CA GLN A 186 16.12 9.81 0.72
C GLN A 186 16.56 9.00 1.94
N LYS A 187 15.62 8.78 2.85
CA LYS A 187 15.80 7.98 4.08
C LYS A 187 17.06 8.37 4.85
N PRO A 188 17.21 9.66 5.20
CA PRO A 188 18.35 10.14 5.94
C PRO A 188 18.39 9.53 7.35
N SER A 189 19.56 9.40 7.93
CA SER A 189 19.70 8.98 9.32
C SER A 189 19.21 10.06 10.29
N VAL A 190 18.82 9.66 11.50
CA VAL A 190 18.42 10.62 12.57
C VAL A 190 19.59 11.57 12.91
N GLU A 191 20.82 11.06 12.87
CA GLU A 191 22.02 11.86 13.11
C GLU A 191 22.21 12.93 12.03
N GLU A 192 22.04 12.57 10.75
CA GLU A 192 22.12 13.51 9.63
C GLU A 192 21.06 14.60 9.74
N LEU A 193 19.79 14.24 10.03
CA LEU A 193 18.73 15.20 10.28
C LEU A 193 19.02 16.10 11.48
N GLY A 194 19.56 15.56 12.56
CA GLY A 194 19.95 16.32 13.75
C GLY A 194 21.03 17.38 13.45
N LYS A 195 21.99 17.07 12.57
CA LYS A 195 23.00 18.04 12.10
C LYS A 195 22.36 19.12 11.22
N LEU A 196 21.48 18.72 10.29
CA LEU A 196 20.78 19.66 9.40
C LEU A 196 19.89 20.65 10.15
N MET A 197 19.22 20.22 11.20
CA MET A 197 18.36 21.10 12.02
C MET A 197 19.09 22.28 12.65
N GLN A 198 20.39 22.29 12.70
CA GLN A 198 21.17 23.44 13.21
C GLN A 198 21.10 24.63 12.25
N THR A 199 21.03 24.39 10.96
CA THR A 199 21.11 25.41 9.90
C THR A 199 19.90 25.46 8.98
N HIS A 200 19.19 24.36 8.81
CA HIS A 200 18.07 24.19 7.88
C HIS A 200 16.77 23.83 8.60
N LEU A 201 15.70 23.86 7.86
CA LEU A 201 14.42 23.24 8.18
C LEU A 201 14.23 22.01 7.28
N PHE A 202 13.39 21.09 7.68
CA PHE A 202 13.00 19.98 6.82
C PHE A 202 11.54 19.61 6.95
N LEU A 203 10.95 19.15 5.84
CA LEU A 203 9.63 18.54 5.77
C LEU A 203 9.77 17.09 5.36
N MET A 204 9.09 16.19 6.04
CA MET A 204 8.94 14.81 5.57
C MET A 204 8.03 14.80 4.33
N ASP A 205 8.47 14.17 3.25
CA ASP A 205 7.65 13.93 2.07
C ASP A 205 6.47 13.03 2.40
N ILE A 206 5.27 13.47 2.05
CA ILE A 206 4.02 12.72 2.24
C ILE A 206 3.49 12.12 0.94
N GLY A 207 4.26 12.18 -0.13
CA GLY A 207 3.92 11.60 -1.41
C GLY A 207 2.84 12.35 -2.19
N ILE A 208 2.68 13.66 -2.00
CA ILE A 208 1.82 14.53 -2.82
C ILE A 208 2.70 15.50 -3.59
N TRP A 209 2.78 15.32 -4.91
CA TRP A 209 3.60 16.12 -5.81
C TRP A 209 2.75 16.66 -6.95
N LEU A 210 2.78 17.99 -7.16
CA LEU A 210 2.16 18.65 -8.30
C LEU A 210 3.23 19.01 -9.31
N LEU A 211 3.00 18.70 -10.55
CA LEU A 211 3.97 18.90 -11.62
C LEU A 211 3.36 19.71 -12.78
N SER A 212 4.16 20.64 -13.31
CA SER A 212 3.90 21.28 -14.59
C SER A 212 4.07 20.30 -15.75
N ASP A 213 3.53 20.62 -16.91
CA ASP A 213 3.71 19.81 -18.13
C ASP A 213 5.19 19.69 -18.51
N ARG A 214 5.99 20.74 -18.25
CA ARG A 214 7.44 20.73 -18.43
C ARG A 214 8.11 19.70 -17.51
N ALA A 215 7.77 19.69 -16.23
CA ALA A 215 8.32 18.75 -15.25
C ALA A 215 7.93 17.30 -15.60
N VAL A 216 6.66 17.07 -15.98
CA VAL A 216 6.18 15.75 -16.42
C VAL A 216 6.92 15.29 -17.68
N SER A 217 7.09 16.17 -18.68
CA SER A 217 7.79 15.84 -19.91
C SER A 217 9.24 15.40 -19.66
N LEU A 218 9.94 16.11 -18.77
CA LEU A 218 11.31 15.75 -18.38
C LEU A 218 11.37 14.43 -17.59
N LEU A 219 10.43 14.19 -16.68
CA LEU A 219 10.30 12.93 -15.95
C LEU A 219 10.11 11.76 -16.92
N VAL A 220 9.19 11.90 -17.88
CA VAL A 220 8.95 10.90 -18.92
C VAL A 220 10.21 10.68 -19.76
N LYS A 221 10.85 11.75 -20.22
CA LYS A 221 12.11 11.67 -21.00
C LYS A 221 13.20 10.90 -20.26
N ARG A 222 13.37 11.11 -18.95
CA ARG A 222 14.36 10.40 -18.10
C ARG A 222 13.99 8.97 -17.80
N SER A 223 12.73 8.60 -17.90
CA SER A 223 12.25 7.24 -17.76
C SER A 223 12.60 6.34 -18.95
N TYR A 224 13.07 6.91 -20.06
CA TYR A 224 13.51 6.18 -21.25
C TYR A 224 15.03 6.07 -21.30
N LYS A 225 15.53 4.85 -21.50
CA LYS A 225 16.94 4.53 -21.79
C LYS A 225 17.00 3.77 -23.11
N GLU A 226 17.79 4.26 -24.07
CA GLU A 226 17.94 3.64 -25.40
C GLU A 226 16.58 3.39 -26.11
N GLY A 227 15.64 4.34 -25.99
CA GLY A 227 14.30 4.25 -26.58
C GLY A 227 13.35 3.26 -25.91
N LYS A 228 13.73 2.68 -24.77
CA LYS A 228 12.88 1.76 -23.99
C LYS A 228 12.56 2.33 -22.62
N LEU A 229 11.30 2.20 -22.22
CA LEU A 229 10.88 2.53 -20.86
C LEU A 229 11.63 1.65 -19.85
N SER A 230 12.27 2.29 -18.89
CA SER A 230 13.21 1.65 -17.96
C SER A 230 12.91 2.07 -16.53
N TYR A 231 13.58 1.41 -15.57
CA TYR A 231 13.48 1.80 -14.18
C TYR A 231 13.93 3.25 -13.98
N TYR A 232 13.03 4.03 -13.39
CA TYR A 232 13.28 5.40 -12.95
C TYR A 232 12.43 5.67 -11.69
N ASP A 233 13.06 6.08 -10.62
CA ASP A 233 12.38 6.34 -9.36
C ASP A 233 12.13 7.84 -9.15
N MET A 234 10.89 8.20 -8.87
CA MET A 234 10.50 9.60 -8.70
C MET A 234 11.18 10.25 -7.49
N TYR A 235 11.46 9.48 -6.45
CA TYR A 235 12.01 10.03 -5.21
C TYR A 235 13.54 10.07 -5.23
N SER A 236 14.19 8.97 -5.62
CA SER A 236 15.65 8.84 -5.60
C SER A 236 16.33 9.29 -6.89
N ASP A 237 15.65 9.23 -8.05
CA ASP A 237 16.25 9.67 -9.30
C ASP A 237 15.80 11.10 -9.67
N PHE A 238 14.48 11.34 -9.76
CA PHE A 238 13.95 12.67 -10.09
C PHE A 238 14.09 13.65 -8.90
N GLY A 239 13.67 13.25 -7.71
CA GLY A 239 13.65 14.13 -6.53
C GLY A 239 15.03 14.65 -6.13
N LEU A 240 16.08 13.82 -6.22
CA LEU A 240 17.45 14.23 -5.87
C LEU A 240 18.07 15.23 -6.86
N THR A 241 17.45 15.45 -8.02
CA THR A 241 17.86 16.48 -8.99
C THR A 241 17.20 17.85 -8.73
N LEU A 242 16.28 17.94 -7.79
CA LEU A 242 15.49 19.13 -7.52
C LEU A 242 16.11 20.00 -6.44
N GLY A 243 15.84 21.32 -6.51
CA GLY A 243 16.24 22.32 -5.52
C GLY A 243 17.37 23.21 -5.96
N GLU A 244 17.76 24.16 -5.07
CA GLU A 244 18.83 25.14 -5.33
C GLU A 244 20.23 24.49 -5.32
N HIS A 245 20.41 23.45 -4.46
CA HIS A 245 21.66 22.70 -4.32
C HIS A 245 21.41 21.19 -4.45
N PRO A 246 20.99 20.72 -5.65
CA PRO A 246 20.55 19.34 -5.86
C PRO A 246 21.67 18.33 -5.55
N ARG A 247 21.28 17.15 -5.10
CA ARG A 247 22.23 16.06 -4.78
C ARG A 247 22.68 15.29 -6.02
N THR A 248 21.91 15.38 -7.09
CA THR A 248 22.25 14.77 -8.39
C THR A 248 22.19 15.83 -9.49
N MET A 249 23.18 15.83 -10.34
CA MET A 249 23.27 16.81 -11.43
C MET A 249 22.54 16.34 -12.67
N ASP A 250 21.68 17.20 -13.22
CA ASP A 250 21.01 17.03 -14.50
C ASP A 250 20.74 18.41 -15.13
N ASP A 251 21.25 18.64 -16.34
CA ASP A 251 21.25 19.96 -16.98
C ASP A 251 19.85 20.57 -17.22
N GLU A 252 18.80 19.74 -17.31
CA GLU A 252 17.44 20.19 -17.55
C GLU A 252 16.60 20.16 -16.25
N LEU A 253 16.70 19.08 -15.44
CA LEU A 253 15.92 18.93 -14.20
C LEU A 253 16.35 19.92 -13.13
N ASN A 254 17.64 20.23 -13.00
CA ASN A 254 18.13 21.22 -12.03
C ASN A 254 17.62 22.66 -12.31
N LYS A 255 17.03 22.90 -13.48
CA LYS A 255 16.44 24.20 -13.86
C LYS A 255 14.93 24.30 -13.57
N LEU A 256 14.34 23.26 -13.03
CA LEU A 256 12.94 23.31 -12.62
C LEU A 256 12.80 24.17 -11.36
N SER A 257 11.81 25.04 -11.36
CA SER A 257 11.42 25.77 -10.15
C SER A 257 10.68 24.85 -9.20
N VAL A 258 11.07 24.86 -7.92
CA VAL A 258 10.51 23.94 -6.92
C VAL A 258 10.07 24.67 -5.67
N ALA A 259 8.83 24.46 -5.26
CA ALA A 259 8.31 24.92 -3.99
C ALA A 259 7.92 23.73 -3.09
N ILE A 260 8.11 23.93 -1.80
CA ILE A 260 7.68 22.95 -0.79
C ILE A 260 6.68 23.61 0.17
N LEU A 261 5.61 22.89 0.48
CA LEU A 261 4.52 23.39 1.32
C LEU A 261 4.27 22.46 2.50
N PRO A 262 4.23 22.98 3.73
CA PRO A 262 3.68 22.21 4.83
C PRO A 262 2.17 22.03 4.63
N LEU A 263 1.67 20.81 4.77
CA LEU A 263 0.23 20.55 4.75
C LEU A 263 -0.40 21.12 6.03
N PRO A 264 -1.35 22.07 5.96
CA PRO A 264 -1.89 22.74 7.13
C PRO A 264 -2.65 21.80 8.06
N GLY A 265 -2.19 21.67 9.32
CA GLY A 265 -2.75 20.71 10.26
C GLY A 265 -2.67 19.29 9.72
N GLY A 266 -1.60 18.98 8.98
CA GLY A 266 -1.46 17.75 8.23
C GLY A 266 -1.26 16.52 9.12
N GLU A 267 -1.90 15.43 8.74
CA GLU A 267 -1.78 14.12 9.35
C GLU A 267 -1.52 13.08 8.26
N PHE A 268 -0.69 12.10 8.57
CA PHE A 268 -0.24 11.08 7.63
C PHE A 268 -0.40 9.68 8.22
N TYR A 269 -1.14 8.82 7.56
CA TYR A 269 -1.44 7.45 7.96
C TYR A 269 -1.02 6.50 6.84
N HIS A 270 0.00 5.71 7.11
CA HIS A 270 0.52 4.74 6.15
C HIS A 270 -0.16 3.39 6.32
N TYR A 271 -0.44 2.71 5.20
CA TYR A 271 -1.07 1.38 5.12
C TYR A 271 -0.17 0.38 4.37
N GLY A 272 1.12 0.50 4.58
CA GLY A 272 2.13 -0.28 3.87
C GLY A 272 2.36 -1.69 4.42
N THR A 273 1.99 -1.95 5.69
CA THR A 273 2.26 -3.20 6.42
C THR A 273 1.05 -3.68 7.21
N SER A 274 1.05 -4.94 7.63
CA SER A 274 0.02 -5.51 8.51
C SER A 274 -0.15 -4.71 9.82
N ARG A 275 0.96 -4.28 10.43
CA ARG A 275 0.94 -3.43 11.62
C ARG A 275 0.28 -2.08 11.35
N GLU A 276 0.66 -1.44 10.26
CA GLU A 276 0.15 -0.12 9.89
C GLU A 276 -1.32 -0.15 9.48
N LEU A 277 -1.82 -1.24 8.91
CA LEU A 277 -3.24 -1.43 8.67
C LEU A 277 -4.05 -1.18 9.96
N ILE A 278 -3.65 -1.81 11.05
CA ILE A 278 -4.37 -1.70 12.33
C ILE A 278 -4.05 -0.38 13.03
N SER A 279 -2.79 -0.01 13.16
CA SER A 279 -2.40 1.19 13.90
C SER A 279 -2.88 2.49 13.24
N SER A 280 -2.82 2.58 11.92
CA SER A 280 -3.34 3.74 11.17
C SER A 280 -4.86 3.81 11.26
N THR A 281 -5.56 2.69 11.10
CA THR A 281 -7.02 2.64 11.24
C THR A 281 -7.45 3.03 12.67
N LEU A 282 -6.73 2.54 13.70
CA LEU A 282 -6.98 2.89 15.10
C LEU A 282 -6.77 4.39 15.34
N ALA A 283 -5.70 4.95 14.82
CA ALA A 283 -5.41 6.38 14.96
C ALA A 283 -6.50 7.24 14.31
N VAL A 284 -6.90 6.91 13.08
CA VAL A 284 -7.99 7.60 12.36
C VAL A 284 -9.32 7.43 13.08
N GLN A 285 -9.64 6.23 13.61
CA GLN A 285 -10.86 5.99 14.37
C GLN A 285 -10.91 6.84 15.64
N ASN A 286 -9.81 6.97 16.35
CA ASN A 286 -9.72 7.76 17.56
C ASN A 286 -9.84 9.27 17.33
N LEU A 287 -9.49 9.77 16.14
CA LEU A 287 -9.77 11.16 15.75
C LEU A 287 -11.26 11.44 15.56
N VAL A 288 -12.01 10.46 15.07
CA VAL A 288 -13.45 10.60 14.82
C VAL A 288 -14.26 10.52 16.12
N ASN A 289 -13.65 10.06 17.21
CA ASN A 289 -14.28 9.90 18.52
C ASN A 289 -14.40 11.20 19.35
N ASP A 290 -14.55 12.37 18.71
CA ASP A 290 -14.75 13.66 19.39
C ASP A 290 -16.04 13.75 20.23
N GLN A 291 -16.85 12.72 20.24
CA GLN A 291 -17.86 12.50 21.28
C GLN A 291 -17.32 12.67 22.71
N ARG A 292 -16.01 12.50 22.90
CA ARG A 292 -15.32 12.74 24.16
C ARG A 292 -15.40 14.18 24.61
N GLU A 293 -15.29 15.12 23.67
CA GLU A 293 -15.36 16.55 23.94
C GLU A 293 -16.81 17.00 24.10
N ILE A 294 -17.71 16.52 23.24
CA ILE A 294 -19.13 16.88 23.25
C ILE A 294 -19.81 16.42 24.54
N MET A 295 -19.46 15.26 25.06
CA MET A 295 -20.13 14.67 26.23
C MET A 295 -19.39 14.93 27.54
N HIS A 296 -18.31 15.67 27.57
CA HIS A 296 -17.46 15.93 28.75
C HIS A 296 -17.04 14.67 29.51
N LYS A 297 -17.10 13.51 28.88
CA LYS A 297 -16.67 12.23 29.44
C LYS A 297 -15.40 11.78 28.75
N LYS A 298 -14.44 11.29 29.52
CA LYS A 298 -13.32 10.51 28.97
C LYS A 298 -13.86 9.18 28.44
N VAL A 299 -14.25 9.17 27.17
CA VAL A 299 -14.68 7.94 26.50
C VAL A 299 -13.46 7.03 26.36
N LYS A 300 -13.64 5.75 26.62
CA LYS A 300 -12.60 4.75 26.41
C LYS A 300 -12.16 4.77 24.94
N PRO A 301 -10.86 4.82 24.61
CA PRO A 301 -10.37 4.74 23.26
C PRO A 301 -10.90 3.49 22.55
N HIS A 302 -11.05 3.55 21.23
CA HIS A 302 -11.35 2.37 20.44
C HIS A 302 -10.26 1.31 20.67
N PRO A 303 -10.62 0.05 20.95
CA PRO A 303 -9.61 -1.00 21.06
C PRO A 303 -8.92 -1.25 19.70
N ALA A 304 -7.72 -1.78 19.73
CA ALA A 304 -6.99 -2.20 18.53
C ALA A 304 -7.57 -3.51 17.94
N MET A 305 -8.87 -3.53 17.70
CA MET A 305 -9.63 -4.66 17.17
C MET A 305 -10.64 -4.17 16.16
N PHE A 306 -10.58 -4.70 14.94
CA PHE A 306 -11.50 -4.39 13.86
C PHE A 306 -12.10 -5.66 13.30
N VAL A 307 -13.42 -5.74 13.31
CA VAL A 307 -14.20 -6.85 12.76
C VAL A 307 -15.22 -6.29 11.80
N GLN A 308 -15.18 -6.73 10.56
CA GLN A 308 -16.07 -6.24 9.51
C GLN A 308 -16.46 -7.35 8.53
N ASN A 309 -17.73 -7.34 8.13
CA ASN A 309 -18.28 -8.36 7.23
C ASN A 309 -17.86 -9.79 7.64
N ALA A 310 -17.93 -10.12 8.93
CA ALA A 310 -17.44 -11.37 9.48
C ALA A 310 -18.41 -11.94 10.52
N GLU A 311 -18.44 -13.24 10.61
CA GLU A 311 -19.13 -13.97 11.69
C GLU A 311 -18.09 -14.51 12.68
N VAL A 312 -18.16 -14.07 13.93
CA VAL A 312 -17.16 -14.40 14.95
C VAL A 312 -17.86 -15.06 16.15
N GLY A 313 -17.73 -16.37 16.25
CA GLY A 313 -18.20 -17.17 17.40
C GLY A 313 -17.20 -17.22 18.56
N TYR A 314 -15.94 -16.83 18.34
CA TYR A 314 -14.92 -16.71 19.39
C TYR A 314 -15.11 -15.42 20.19
N GLN A 315 -15.01 -15.51 21.51
CA GLN A 315 -15.15 -14.32 22.37
C GLN A 315 -13.84 -13.53 22.45
N LEU A 316 -13.74 -12.44 21.68
CA LEU A 316 -12.64 -11.50 21.82
C LEU A 316 -12.73 -10.75 23.16
N THR A 317 -11.61 -10.63 23.84
CA THR A 317 -11.49 -9.99 25.16
C THR A 317 -10.49 -8.83 25.12
N SER A 318 -10.34 -8.11 26.23
CA SER A 318 -9.32 -7.06 26.37
C SER A 318 -7.87 -7.59 26.30
N GLN A 319 -7.66 -8.89 26.39
CA GLN A 319 -6.35 -9.50 26.20
C GLN A 319 -5.99 -9.65 24.72
N ASN A 320 -6.97 -9.66 23.82
CA ASN A 320 -6.73 -9.62 22.39
C ASN A 320 -6.39 -8.19 21.98
N SER A 321 -5.34 -8.00 21.20
CA SER A 321 -4.95 -6.70 20.69
C SER A 321 -4.31 -6.83 19.30
N GLU A 322 -4.40 -5.77 18.51
CA GLU A 322 -3.94 -5.76 17.12
C GLU A 322 -4.63 -6.89 16.30
N ILE A 323 -5.98 -6.91 16.35
CA ILE A 323 -6.83 -7.90 15.67
C ILE A 323 -7.54 -7.22 14.49
N TRP A 324 -7.50 -7.90 13.34
CA TRP A 324 -8.28 -7.54 12.16
C TRP A 324 -8.94 -8.77 11.58
N ILE A 325 -10.26 -8.78 11.52
CA ILE A 325 -11.05 -9.88 10.94
C ILE A 325 -11.96 -9.29 9.88
N GLU A 326 -11.82 -9.74 8.65
CA GLU A 326 -12.60 -9.24 7.54
C GLU A 326 -13.05 -10.38 6.62
N ASN A 327 -14.31 -10.29 6.18
CA ASN A 327 -14.90 -11.21 5.22
C ASN A 327 -14.62 -12.68 5.58
N SER A 328 -14.82 -13.03 6.86
CA SER A 328 -14.36 -14.30 7.41
C SER A 328 -15.35 -14.91 8.40
N TYR A 329 -15.33 -16.22 8.50
CA TYR A 329 -15.98 -16.99 9.54
C TYR A 329 -14.93 -17.48 10.55
N VAL A 330 -15.10 -17.09 11.81
CA VAL A 330 -14.27 -17.52 12.95
C VAL A 330 -15.17 -18.23 13.94
N GLY A 331 -15.09 -19.56 13.99
CA GLY A 331 -15.96 -20.39 14.83
C GLY A 331 -15.62 -20.32 16.33
N ALA A 332 -16.53 -20.83 17.16
CA ALA A 332 -16.35 -20.90 18.62
C ALA A 332 -15.21 -21.84 19.05
N GLY A 333 -14.80 -22.78 18.19
CA GLY A 333 -13.67 -23.68 18.42
C GLY A 333 -12.30 -23.06 18.14
N TRP A 334 -12.24 -21.80 17.73
CA TRP A 334 -10.98 -21.11 17.51
C TRP A 334 -10.43 -20.52 18.80
N ASN A 335 -9.11 -20.38 18.88
CA ASN A 335 -8.42 -19.59 19.89
C ASN A 335 -7.46 -18.62 19.20
N ILE A 336 -7.70 -17.32 19.35
CA ILE A 336 -6.96 -16.27 18.64
C ILE A 336 -6.16 -15.46 19.66
N HIS A 337 -4.90 -15.23 19.35
CA HIS A 337 -3.99 -14.42 20.17
C HIS A 337 -3.79 -13.02 19.58
N HIS A 338 -2.71 -12.32 19.97
CA HIS A 338 -2.40 -10.96 19.52
C HIS A 338 -1.86 -10.91 18.11
N GLN A 339 -1.91 -9.74 17.49
CA GLN A 339 -1.26 -9.45 16.20
C GLN A 339 -1.70 -10.40 15.10
N THR A 340 -3.01 -10.47 14.89
CA THR A 340 -3.62 -11.40 13.95
C THR A 340 -4.50 -10.66 12.94
N ILE A 341 -4.31 -10.97 11.67
CA ILE A 341 -5.18 -10.58 10.57
C ILE A 341 -5.80 -11.84 9.99
N ILE A 342 -7.13 -11.88 9.87
CA ILE A 342 -7.88 -12.99 9.29
C ILE A 342 -8.75 -12.45 8.17
N THR A 343 -8.51 -12.94 6.94
CA THR A 343 -9.22 -12.50 5.75
C THR A 343 -9.69 -13.68 4.90
N GLY A 344 -10.91 -13.58 4.35
CA GLY A 344 -11.44 -14.49 3.34
C GLY A 344 -11.75 -15.91 3.80
N VAL A 345 -11.79 -16.19 5.11
CA VAL A 345 -12.02 -17.54 5.63
C VAL A 345 -13.47 -17.95 5.44
N PRO A 346 -13.77 -19.06 4.73
CA PRO A 346 -15.13 -19.52 4.52
C PRO A 346 -15.78 -20.06 5.79
N ALA A 347 -17.10 -20.25 5.77
CA ALA A 347 -17.83 -20.94 6.84
C ALA A 347 -17.21 -22.31 7.14
N ASN A 348 -16.93 -22.59 8.41
CA ASN A 348 -16.18 -23.76 8.84
C ASN A 348 -16.54 -24.20 10.26
N ASN A 349 -16.10 -25.41 10.61
CA ASN A 349 -16.23 -25.98 11.95
C ASN A 349 -14.86 -26.32 12.57
N TRP A 350 -13.84 -25.57 12.23
CA TRP A 350 -12.47 -25.86 12.66
C TRP A 350 -12.27 -25.58 14.14
N ASN A 351 -11.43 -26.41 14.76
CA ASN A 351 -10.76 -26.09 16.01
C ASN A 351 -9.35 -25.63 15.64
N LEU A 352 -9.08 -24.33 15.75
CA LEU A 352 -7.84 -23.73 15.28
C LEU A 352 -7.24 -22.80 16.34
N GLU A 353 -6.02 -23.12 16.76
CA GLU A 353 -5.17 -22.23 17.53
C GLU A 353 -4.44 -21.29 16.56
N VAL A 354 -4.59 -19.97 16.75
CA VAL A 354 -3.86 -18.95 15.97
C VAL A 354 -2.86 -18.25 16.89
N PRO A 355 -1.58 -18.62 16.84
CA PRO A 355 -0.56 -18.02 17.71
C PRO A 355 -0.39 -16.52 17.51
N SER A 356 0.15 -15.84 18.50
CA SER A 356 0.49 -14.42 18.38
C SER A 356 1.44 -14.17 17.21
N GLY A 357 1.12 -13.15 16.44
CA GLY A 357 1.93 -12.75 15.26
C GLY A 357 1.70 -13.62 14.03
N VAL A 358 0.71 -14.50 14.03
CA VAL A 358 0.32 -15.29 12.85
C VAL A 358 -0.98 -14.77 12.26
N CYS A 359 -1.00 -14.59 10.96
CA CYS A 359 -2.13 -14.13 10.18
C CYS A 359 -2.62 -15.23 9.23
N ILE A 360 -3.90 -15.17 8.88
CA ILE A 360 -4.54 -16.12 7.97
C ILE A 360 -5.23 -15.35 6.85
N ASP A 361 -4.90 -15.72 5.63
CA ASP A 361 -5.60 -15.25 4.46
C ASP A 361 -6.00 -16.43 3.59
N VAL A 362 -7.25 -16.46 3.17
CA VAL A 362 -7.79 -17.49 2.29
C VAL A 362 -8.31 -16.82 1.02
N VAL A 363 -7.84 -17.28 -0.12
CA VAL A 363 -8.29 -16.77 -1.41
C VAL A 363 -9.08 -17.85 -2.13
N PRO A 364 -10.33 -17.56 -2.55
CA PRO A 364 -11.09 -18.47 -3.40
C PRO A 364 -10.33 -18.76 -4.70
N PHE A 365 -10.38 -20.00 -5.15
CA PHE A 365 -9.70 -20.47 -6.34
C PHE A 365 -10.62 -21.35 -7.20
N GLY A 366 -10.85 -20.95 -8.43
CA GLY A 366 -11.78 -21.63 -9.32
C GLY A 366 -13.22 -21.58 -8.79
N GLU A 367 -13.97 -22.70 -8.95
CA GLU A 367 -15.39 -22.77 -8.55
C GLU A 367 -15.58 -23.19 -7.08
N SER A 368 -14.67 -23.98 -6.52
CA SER A 368 -14.82 -24.57 -5.17
C SER A 368 -13.53 -24.72 -4.39
N GLY A 369 -12.41 -24.27 -4.94
CA GLY A 369 -11.11 -24.38 -4.29
C GLY A 369 -10.74 -23.16 -3.46
N TYR A 370 -9.70 -23.34 -2.65
CA TYR A 370 -9.18 -22.29 -1.76
C TYR A 370 -7.66 -22.32 -1.71
N VAL A 371 -7.02 -21.18 -1.75
CA VAL A 371 -5.58 -21.07 -1.46
C VAL A 371 -5.40 -20.72 0.00
N ALA A 372 -4.72 -21.58 0.75
CA ALA A 372 -4.35 -21.31 2.14
C ALA A 372 -3.08 -20.47 2.19
N ARG A 373 -3.17 -19.27 2.75
CA ARG A 373 -2.05 -18.31 2.83
C ARG A 373 -1.82 -17.77 4.25
N PRO A 374 -1.39 -18.60 5.19
CA PRO A 374 -0.96 -18.07 6.47
C PRO A 374 0.39 -17.34 6.31
N TYR A 375 0.61 -16.30 7.14
CA TYR A 375 1.82 -15.48 7.11
C TYR A 375 2.10 -14.85 8.48
N GLY A 376 3.28 -14.32 8.67
CA GLY A 376 3.63 -13.60 9.90
C GLY A 376 3.22 -12.12 9.84
N PHE A 377 2.69 -11.60 10.92
CA PHE A 377 2.26 -10.20 11.07
C PHE A 377 3.37 -9.19 10.73
N ASN A 378 4.62 -9.56 11.03
CA ASN A 378 5.80 -8.73 10.77
C ASN A 378 6.65 -9.23 9.58
N ASP A 379 6.18 -10.21 8.82
CA ASP A 379 6.94 -10.76 7.70
C ASP A 379 7.19 -9.70 6.63
N THR A 380 8.43 -9.62 6.16
CA THR A 380 8.79 -8.76 5.02
C THR A 380 8.53 -9.44 3.68
N PHE A 381 8.35 -10.76 3.71
CA PHE A 381 8.14 -11.64 2.57
C PHE A 381 9.17 -11.42 1.45
N LYS A 382 10.43 -11.34 1.85
CA LYS A 382 11.59 -11.15 0.97
C LYS A 382 12.84 -11.75 1.60
N GLY A 383 13.71 -12.28 0.80
CA GLY A 383 15.03 -12.77 1.18
C GLY A 383 15.32 -14.14 0.59
N ALA A 384 16.59 -14.49 0.55
CA ALA A 384 17.01 -15.80 0.06
C ALA A 384 16.61 -16.90 1.05
N LEU A 385 16.03 -17.99 0.56
CA LEU A 385 15.55 -19.12 1.36
C LEU A 385 16.62 -19.72 2.27
N ALA A 386 17.88 -19.71 1.82
CA ALA A 386 19.02 -20.25 2.55
C ALA A 386 19.57 -19.33 3.66
N LYS A 387 19.04 -18.10 3.81
CA LYS A 387 19.51 -17.15 4.82
C LYS A 387 18.71 -17.25 6.10
N GLU A 388 19.40 -17.27 7.24
CA GLU A 388 18.76 -17.28 8.57
C GLU A 388 17.89 -16.05 8.84
N GLU A 389 18.21 -14.89 8.23
CA GLU A 389 17.45 -13.66 8.36
C GLU A 389 16.18 -13.61 7.48
N THR A 390 15.88 -14.67 6.73
CA THR A 390 14.63 -14.78 5.98
C THR A 390 13.57 -15.43 6.85
N TYR A 391 12.58 -14.64 7.28
CA TYR A 391 11.55 -15.08 8.22
C TYR A 391 10.22 -15.38 7.52
N TYR A 392 9.53 -16.39 8.06
CA TYR A 392 8.16 -16.75 7.74
C TYR A 392 7.43 -17.16 9.02
N GLN A 393 6.30 -16.51 9.31
CA GLN A 393 5.53 -16.68 10.56
C GLN A 393 6.40 -16.51 11.84
N GLY A 394 7.32 -15.55 11.81
CA GLY A 394 8.19 -15.22 12.94
C GLY A 394 9.36 -16.19 13.19
N MET A 395 9.55 -17.20 12.34
CA MET A 395 10.68 -18.15 12.38
C MET A 395 11.54 -17.97 11.15
N SER A 396 12.82 -18.40 11.16
CA SER A 396 13.55 -18.57 9.92
C SER A 396 12.87 -19.61 9.03
N VAL A 397 12.97 -19.46 7.71
CA VAL A 397 12.33 -20.41 6.78
C VAL A 397 12.79 -21.83 7.01
N GLY A 398 14.10 -22.03 7.26
CA GLY A 398 14.65 -23.34 7.55
C GLY A 398 14.07 -23.97 8.82
N GLU A 399 13.92 -23.17 9.87
CA GLU A 399 13.33 -23.58 11.15
C GLU A 399 11.83 -23.93 10.99
N TRP A 400 11.08 -23.11 10.25
CA TRP A 400 9.67 -23.35 9.94
C TRP A 400 9.48 -24.67 9.19
N CYS A 401 10.31 -24.95 8.20
CA CYS A 401 10.30 -26.22 7.47
C CYS A 401 10.66 -27.42 8.38
N ALA A 402 11.72 -27.30 9.17
CA ALA A 402 12.17 -28.37 10.05
C ALA A 402 11.12 -28.76 11.09
N VAL A 403 10.49 -27.77 11.74
CA VAL A 403 9.40 -28.01 12.72
C VAL A 403 8.22 -28.75 12.06
N ARG A 404 7.95 -28.53 10.78
CA ARG A 404 6.85 -29.18 10.02
C ARG A 404 7.29 -30.46 9.31
N GLY A 405 8.52 -30.88 9.50
CA GLY A 405 9.07 -32.11 8.94
C GLY A 405 9.12 -32.11 7.42
N ILE A 406 9.35 -30.94 6.80
CA ILE A 406 9.62 -30.77 5.36
C ILE A 406 10.99 -30.13 5.17
N SER A 407 11.54 -30.22 3.99
CA SER A 407 12.80 -29.58 3.64
C SER A 407 12.58 -28.25 2.92
N VAL A 408 13.60 -27.38 2.91
CA VAL A 408 13.57 -26.10 2.16
C VAL A 408 13.44 -26.36 0.66
N GLU A 409 14.03 -27.45 0.16
CA GLU A 409 13.96 -27.86 -1.24
C GLU A 409 12.53 -28.18 -1.69
N GLU A 410 11.67 -28.67 -0.79
CA GLU A 410 10.26 -28.94 -1.12
C GLU A 410 9.46 -27.67 -1.43
N ILE A 411 9.89 -26.52 -0.91
CA ILE A 411 9.26 -25.22 -1.18
C ILE A 411 10.02 -24.40 -2.22
N GLU A 412 11.23 -24.79 -2.59
CA GLU A 412 12.08 -24.01 -3.47
C GLU A 412 11.49 -23.89 -4.89
N ASN A 413 11.42 -22.65 -5.37
CA ASN A 413 11.08 -22.29 -6.75
C ASN A 413 11.79 -20.98 -7.10
N GLY A 414 13.13 -21.02 -7.09
CA GLY A 414 13.99 -19.84 -7.13
C GLY A 414 14.56 -19.49 -5.75
N HIS A 415 15.44 -18.52 -5.71
CA HIS A 415 16.23 -18.25 -4.49
C HIS A 415 15.52 -17.38 -3.45
N ASP A 416 14.46 -16.67 -3.84
CA ASP A 416 13.76 -15.70 -2.96
C ASP A 416 12.45 -16.29 -2.41
N LEU A 417 12.15 -16.01 -1.14
CA LEU A 417 10.91 -16.42 -0.47
C LEU A 417 9.65 -16.05 -1.25
N GLN A 418 9.66 -14.96 -2.02
CA GLN A 418 8.54 -14.56 -2.86
C GLN A 418 8.19 -15.58 -3.95
N ALA A 419 9.16 -16.37 -4.37
CA ALA A 419 8.97 -17.40 -5.38
C ALA A 419 8.68 -18.78 -4.77
N ALA A 420 8.78 -18.94 -3.45
CA ALA A 420 8.61 -20.22 -2.78
C ALA A 420 7.21 -20.80 -2.95
N ARG A 421 7.13 -22.13 -3.08
CA ARG A 421 5.88 -22.90 -3.22
C ARG A 421 5.30 -23.22 -1.84
N LEU A 422 4.81 -22.21 -1.13
CA LEU A 422 4.33 -22.36 0.25
C LEU A 422 2.83 -22.64 0.33
N PHE A 423 2.03 -22.04 -0.55
CA PHE A 423 0.59 -21.91 -0.38
C PHE A 423 -0.19 -22.99 -1.14
N PRO A 424 -0.75 -23.99 -0.45
CA PRO A 424 -1.48 -25.08 -1.09
C PRO A 424 -2.85 -24.62 -1.58
N VAL A 425 -3.25 -25.18 -2.71
CA VAL A 425 -4.61 -25.05 -3.28
C VAL A 425 -5.41 -26.25 -2.81
N CYS A 426 -6.34 -26.03 -1.90
CA CYS A 426 -7.23 -27.04 -1.34
C CYS A 426 -8.53 -27.14 -2.14
N SER A 427 -9.08 -28.32 -2.27
CA SER A 427 -10.32 -28.59 -3.03
C SER A 427 -11.58 -28.48 -2.17
N SER A 428 -11.45 -28.45 -0.85
CA SER A 428 -12.56 -28.33 0.09
C SER A 428 -12.20 -27.55 1.35
N VAL A 429 -13.21 -27.16 2.11
CA VAL A 429 -13.06 -26.48 3.41
C VAL A 429 -12.41 -27.40 4.45
N GLU A 430 -12.65 -28.71 4.38
CA GLU A 430 -12.05 -29.71 5.26
C GLU A 430 -10.55 -29.86 5.02
N GLU A 431 -10.13 -29.95 3.75
CA GLU A 431 -8.71 -29.95 3.38
C GLU A 431 -8.02 -28.65 3.81
N LEU A 432 -8.68 -27.51 3.57
CA LEU A 432 -8.20 -26.20 3.98
C LEU A 432 -7.99 -26.14 5.49
N GLY A 433 -8.94 -26.62 6.29
CA GLY A 433 -8.83 -26.65 7.75
C GLY A 433 -7.69 -27.52 8.26
N ALA A 434 -7.52 -28.72 7.69
CA ALA A 434 -6.44 -29.62 8.08
C ALA A 434 -5.06 -29.03 7.75
N VAL A 435 -4.90 -28.46 6.55
CA VAL A 435 -3.68 -27.79 6.12
C VAL A 435 -3.41 -26.53 6.96
N MET A 436 -4.44 -25.74 7.23
CA MET A 436 -4.29 -24.51 8.02
C MET A 436 -3.79 -24.82 9.42
N ARG A 437 -4.38 -25.83 10.11
CA ARG A 437 -3.89 -26.26 11.42
C ARG A 437 -2.42 -26.68 11.37
N TRP A 438 -2.06 -27.50 10.40
CA TRP A 438 -0.67 -27.94 10.23
C TRP A 438 0.29 -26.77 9.97
N MET A 439 -0.09 -25.83 9.11
CA MET A 439 0.76 -24.68 8.77
C MET A 439 0.89 -23.67 9.92
N VAL A 440 -0.09 -23.59 10.82
CA VAL A 440 -0.18 -22.51 11.81
C VAL A 440 0.18 -23.01 13.22
N SER A 441 -0.43 -24.08 13.69
CA SER A 441 -0.36 -24.47 15.11
C SER A 441 -0.02 -25.92 15.41
N GLU A 442 -0.38 -26.85 14.55
CA GLU A 442 -0.22 -28.30 14.78
C GLU A 442 0.79 -28.92 13.79
N PRO A 443 2.09 -28.65 13.92
CA PRO A 443 3.09 -29.10 12.92
C PRO A 443 3.23 -30.61 12.83
N ALA A 444 2.82 -31.35 13.88
CA ALA A 444 2.82 -32.82 13.90
C ALA A 444 1.58 -33.44 13.23
N LEU A 445 0.61 -32.66 12.78
CA LEU A 445 -0.63 -33.16 12.14
C LEU A 445 -0.32 -33.79 10.78
N GLN A 446 -0.22 -35.13 10.76
CA GLN A 446 0.16 -35.89 9.57
C GLN A 446 -0.81 -35.66 8.40
N GLN A 447 -2.12 -35.62 8.67
CA GLN A 447 -3.14 -35.35 7.65
C GLN A 447 -2.90 -34.01 6.94
N GLY A 448 -2.60 -32.94 7.69
CA GLY A 448 -2.34 -31.62 7.12
C GLY A 448 -1.08 -31.60 6.25
N LYS A 449 -0.01 -32.26 6.70
CA LYS A 449 1.24 -32.43 5.96
C LYS A 449 1.01 -33.17 4.63
N GLU A 450 0.30 -34.32 4.66
CA GLU A 450 0.02 -35.12 3.47
C GLU A 450 -0.82 -34.34 2.45
N ILE A 451 -1.83 -33.62 2.91
CA ILE A 451 -2.63 -32.73 2.04
C ILE A 451 -1.73 -31.64 1.45
N TRP A 452 -0.91 -30.99 2.26
CA TRP A 452 0.00 -29.97 1.79
C TRP A 452 0.96 -30.52 0.72
N GLN A 453 1.53 -31.70 0.92
CA GLN A 453 2.47 -32.33 -0.02
C GLN A 453 1.81 -32.66 -1.36
N ARG A 454 0.58 -33.17 -1.37
CA ARG A 454 -0.13 -33.56 -2.60
C ARG A 454 -0.78 -32.39 -3.35
N CYS A 455 -1.12 -31.31 -2.66
CA CYS A 455 -1.78 -30.16 -3.29
C CYS A 455 -0.85 -29.41 -4.27
N ARG A 456 -1.44 -28.90 -5.36
CA ARG A 456 -0.78 -27.86 -6.16
C ARG A 456 -0.48 -26.68 -5.25
N LYS A 457 0.68 -26.05 -5.41
CA LYS A 457 1.08 -24.89 -4.61
C LYS A 457 1.12 -23.63 -5.45
N SER A 458 0.55 -22.57 -4.93
CA SER A 458 0.73 -21.22 -5.43
C SER A 458 2.09 -20.68 -5.00
N VAL A 459 2.75 -19.91 -5.86
CA VAL A 459 4.14 -19.48 -5.64
C VAL A 459 4.23 -18.11 -4.99
N SER A 460 3.40 -17.19 -5.07
CA SER A 460 3.57 -15.85 -4.51
C SER A 460 2.23 -15.19 -4.21
N TYR A 461 2.22 -14.28 -3.23
CA TYR A 461 1.09 -13.39 -2.99
C TYR A 461 0.71 -12.55 -4.21
N THR A 462 1.68 -12.23 -5.06
CA THR A 462 1.52 -11.31 -6.18
C THR A 462 1.17 -11.99 -7.51
N HIS A 463 1.28 -13.32 -7.61
CA HIS A 463 1.09 -14.06 -8.85
C HIS A 463 -0.13 -14.98 -8.88
N LEU A 464 -1.13 -14.70 -8.06
CA LEU A 464 -2.48 -15.22 -8.36
C LEU A 464 -2.91 -14.55 -9.67
N ARG A 465 -2.75 -15.27 -10.78
CA ARG A 465 -3.06 -14.75 -12.12
C ARG A 465 -4.50 -14.28 -12.16
N ALA A 466 -4.78 -13.23 -12.91
CA ALA A 466 -6.11 -12.65 -13.13
C ALA A 466 -7.22 -13.66 -13.47
N HIS A 467 -6.88 -14.84 -13.98
CA HIS A 467 -7.80 -15.94 -14.25
C HIS A 467 -8.27 -16.70 -13.00
N GLU A 468 -7.58 -16.58 -11.88
CA GLU A 468 -7.85 -17.32 -10.65
C GLU A 468 -8.78 -16.56 -9.69
N THR A 469 -8.87 -15.23 -9.83
CA THR A 469 -9.70 -14.36 -8.98
C THR A 469 -10.97 -13.82 -9.64
N ARG A 470 -11.19 -14.07 -10.94
CA ARG A 470 -12.26 -13.44 -11.74
C ARG A 470 -13.71 -13.77 -11.35
N ARG A 471 -13.98 -14.74 -10.49
CA ARG A 471 -15.37 -15.18 -10.20
C ARG A 471 -15.90 -14.86 -8.81
N HIS A 472 -15.12 -14.27 -7.90
CA HIS A 472 -15.53 -14.15 -6.49
C HIS A 472 -15.24 -12.79 -5.83
N LEU A 473 -15.13 -11.71 -6.60
CA LEU A 473 -15.11 -10.34 -6.08
C LEU A 473 -16.48 -9.64 -6.21
N VAL A 474 -17.56 -10.41 -6.08
CA VAL A 474 -18.94 -9.86 -5.97
C VAL A 474 -19.47 -10.20 -4.60
#